data_89fc71d2d762c5c5c9fafcc1e6f79580
#
_entry.id   89fc71d2d762c5c5c9fafcc1e6f79580
#
_cell.length_a   1.000
_cell.length_b   1.000
_cell.length_c   1.000
_cell.angle_alpha   90.00
_cell.angle_beta   90.00
_cell.angle_gamma   90.00
#
_symmetry.space_group_name_H-M   'P 1'
#
loop_
_entity.id
_entity.type
_entity.pdbx_description
1 polymer ?
#
loop_
_entity_poly.entity_id
_entity_poly.type
_entity_poly.pdbx_seq_one_letter_code
_entity_poly.pdbx_strand_id
1 'polypeptide(L)'
;MGYTNLGNDYHTHGFVNNYARSSIGEDVAVTGAALICETPETWESWYAKGGAEGGAILRKKHDLLKKWLYDSFGVDTDRWREVYFRRISEVDTIDWTNLED
;
A
#
# COMPACT_ATOMS: atom_id res chain seq x y z
N MET A 1 -6.40 -18.39 -14.75
CA MET A 1 -6.72 -17.06 -15.13
C MET A 1 -6.20 -16.04 -14.14
N GLY A 2 -5.37 -15.24 -14.51
CA GLY A 2 -4.79 -14.29 -13.62
C GLY A 2 -5.34 -12.89 -13.78
N TYR A 3 -4.98 -12.05 -12.88
CA TYR A 3 -5.26 -10.64 -12.94
C TYR A 3 -4.53 -9.96 -14.11
N THR A 4 -3.62 -10.65 -14.79
CA THR A 4 -2.83 -10.11 -15.88
C THR A 4 -3.67 -9.63 -17.05
N ASN A 5 -4.91 -10.12 -17.15
CA ASN A 5 -5.81 -9.75 -18.23
C ASN A 5 -6.68 -8.54 -17.90
N LEU A 6 -6.49 -7.94 -16.71
CA LEU A 6 -7.38 -6.88 -16.24
C LEU A 6 -6.99 -5.48 -16.71
N GLY A 7 -5.82 -5.34 -17.34
CA GLY A 7 -5.37 -4.04 -17.85
C GLY A 7 -4.74 -3.15 -16.81
N ASN A 8 -4.54 -1.89 -17.14
CA ASN A 8 -3.83 -0.92 -16.31
C ASN A 8 -4.73 0.16 -15.71
N ASP A 9 -6.04 -0.07 -15.73
CA ASP A 9 -7.01 0.91 -15.25
C ASP A 9 -7.44 0.68 -13.81
N TYR A 10 -6.63 -0.02 -13.04
CA TYR A 10 -6.98 -0.41 -11.66
C TYR A 10 -7.27 0.80 -10.76
N HIS A 11 -6.55 1.90 -10.91
CA HIS A 11 -6.80 3.09 -10.08
C HIS A 11 -8.18 3.70 -10.34
N THR A 12 -8.67 3.63 -11.57
CA THR A 12 -10.00 4.17 -11.90
C THR A 12 -11.13 3.36 -11.27
N HIS A 13 -10.84 2.13 -10.87
CA HIS A 13 -11.78 1.25 -10.17
C HIS A 13 -11.53 1.18 -8.67
N GLY A 14 -10.61 1.99 -8.16
CA GLY A 14 -10.36 2.07 -6.73
C GLY A 14 -9.45 0.99 -6.18
N PHE A 15 -8.53 0.47 -7.00
CA PHE A 15 -7.54 -0.51 -6.57
C PHE A 15 -6.13 0.06 -6.65
N VAL A 16 -5.27 -0.32 -5.71
CA VAL A 16 -3.89 0.18 -5.67
C VAL A 16 -3.04 -0.43 -6.78
N ASN A 17 -3.36 -1.67 -7.20
CA ASN A 17 -2.69 -2.34 -8.32
C ASN A 17 -3.61 -3.44 -8.87
N ASN A 18 -3.17 -4.10 -9.94
CA ASN A 18 -3.96 -5.17 -10.55
C ASN A 18 -4.14 -6.38 -9.64
N TYR A 19 -3.16 -6.66 -8.79
CA TYR A 19 -3.24 -7.80 -7.89
C TYR A 19 -4.40 -7.63 -6.90
N ALA A 20 -4.65 -6.41 -6.45
CA ALA A 20 -5.73 -6.10 -5.53
C ALA A 20 -7.11 -6.42 -6.11
N ARG A 21 -7.25 -6.40 -7.46
CA ARG A 21 -8.52 -6.69 -8.12
C ARG A 21 -8.90 -8.17 -8.07
N SER A 22 -7.94 -9.04 -7.76
CA SER A 22 -8.16 -10.48 -7.88
C SER A 22 -9.13 -11.04 -6.85
N SER A 23 -9.23 -10.44 -5.68
CA SER A 23 -10.18 -10.84 -4.65
C SER A 23 -10.26 -9.78 -3.55
N ILE A 24 -11.30 -9.88 -2.71
CA ILE A 24 -11.44 -8.98 -1.56
C ILE A 24 -10.27 -9.16 -0.61
N GLY A 25 -9.85 -10.41 -0.38
CA GLY A 25 -8.71 -10.68 0.50
C GLY A 25 -7.43 -10.05 0.00
N GLU A 26 -7.18 -10.11 -1.31
CA GLU A 26 -6.00 -9.50 -1.90
C GLU A 26 -6.08 -7.98 -1.85
N ASP A 27 -7.27 -7.41 -2.06
CA ASP A 27 -7.46 -5.97 -1.96
C ASP A 27 -7.10 -5.47 -0.55
N VAL A 28 -7.58 -6.14 0.48
CA VAL A 28 -7.29 -5.79 1.88
C VAL A 28 -5.80 -5.92 2.17
N ALA A 29 -5.19 -7.04 1.76
CA ALA A 29 -3.78 -7.31 2.03
C ALA A 29 -2.87 -6.31 1.34
N VAL A 30 -3.11 -6.06 0.05
CA VAL A 30 -2.26 -5.16 -0.74
C VAL A 30 -2.45 -3.71 -0.29
N THR A 31 -3.69 -3.30 -0.04
CA THR A 31 -3.97 -1.94 0.43
C THR A 31 -3.36 -1.69 1.81
N GLY A 32 -3.47 -2.69 2.69
CA GLY A 32 -2.86 -2.60 4.03
C GLY A 32 -1.35 -2.50 3.97
N ALA A 33 -0.72 -3.28 3.10
CA ALA A 33 0.72 -3.19 2.91
C ALA A 33 1.11 -1.80 2.37
N ALA A 34 0.33 -1.24 1.47
CA ALA A 34 0.61 0.07 0.91
C ALA A 34 0.51 1.19 1.94
N LEU A 35 -0.34 1.04 2.97
CA LEU A 35 -0.40 2.02 4.05
C LEU A 35 0.94 2.16 4.78
N ILE A 36 1.71 1.09 4.84
CA ILE A 36 2.99 1.06 5.54
C ILE A 36 4.15 1.34 4.58
N CYS A 37 4.10 0.77 3.37
CA CYS A 37 5.24 0.77 2.45
C CYS A 37 5.27 1.93 1.48
N GLU A 38 4.18 2.68 1.33
CA GLU A 38 4.11 3.78 0.37
C GLU A 38 3.99 5.13 1.06
N THR A 39 4.50 6.16 0.39
CA THR A 39 4.46 7.52 0.92
C THR A 39 3.11 8.18 0.69
N PRO A 40 2.78 9.23 1.46
CA PRO A 40 1.57 10.01 1.18
C PRO A 40 1.54 10.57 -0.24
N GLU A 41 2.69 10.93 -0.79
CA GLU A 41 2.80 11.46 -2.16
C GLU A 41 2.40 10.40 -3.18
N THR A 42 2.79 9.14 -2.96
CA THR A 42 2.39 8.03 -3.82
C THR A 42 0.88 7.84 -3.78
N TRP A 43 0.28 7.87 -2.59
CA TRP A 43 -1.16 7.77 -2.44
C TRP A 43 -1.88 8.90 -3.17
N GLU A 44 -1.37 10.13 -3.07
CA GLU A 44 -1.96 11.26 -3.78
C GLU A 44 -1.92 11.06 -5.30
N SER A 45 -0.82 10.49 -5.81
CA SER A 45 -0.73 10.20 -7.24
C SER A 45 -1.75 9.15 -7.66
N TRP A 46 -2.03 8.16 -6.82
CA TRP A 46 -3.05 7.14 -7.09
C TRP A 46 -4.44 7.74 -7.11
N TYR A 47 -4.75 8.65 -6.18
CA TYR A 47 -6.03 9.35 -6.16
C TYR A 47 -6.23 10.11 -7.47
N ALA A 48 -5.19 10.79 -7.93
CA ALA A 48 -5.24 11.55 -9.18
C ALA A 48 -5.47 10.63 -10.37
N LYS A 49 -4.76 9.50 -10.43
CA LYS A 49 -4.92 8.53 -11.50
C LYS A 49 -6.29 7.88 -11.50
N GLY A 50 -6.88 7.71 -10.33
CA GLY A 50 -8.20 7.11 -10.18
C GLY A 50 -9.33 8.04 -10.62
N GLY A 51 -9.07 9.34 -10.67
CA GLY A 51 -10.09 10.31 -11.00
C GLY A 51 -11.11 10.51 -9.90
N ALA A 52 -12.23 11.15 -10.23
CA ALA A 52 -13.24 11.49 -9.22
C ALA A 52 -13.82 10.25 -8.54
N GLU A 53 -14.07 9.19 -9.30
CA GLU A 53 -14.71 7.99 -8.77
C GLU A 53 -13.72 7.03 -8.14
N GLY A 54 -12.70 6.63 -8.90
CA GLY A 54 -11.68 5.70 -8.41
C GLY A 54 -10.85 6.29 -7.28
N GLY A 55 -10.50 7.57 -7.38
CA GLY A 55 -9.76 8.26 -6.34
C GLY A 55 -10.54 8.34 -5.03
N ALA A 56 -11.85 8.56 -5.11
CA ALA A 56 -12.71 8.59 -3.92
C ALA A 56 -12.76 7.22 -3.24
N ILE A 57 -12.85 6.16 -4.04
CA ILE A 57 -12.85 4.79 -3.51
C ILE A 57 -11.52 4.48 -2.82
N LEU A 58 -10.41 4.83 -3.45
CA LEU A 58 -9.07 4.62 -2.88
C LEU A 58 -8.90 5.37 -1.56
N ARG A 59 -9.36 6.62 -1.51
CA ARG A 59 -9.27 7.43 -0.31
C ARG A 59 -10.09 6.84 0.83
N LYS A 60 -11.27 6.34 0.51
CA LYS A 60 -12.14 5.69 1.48
C LYS A 60 -11.51 4.40 2.02
N LYS A 61 -10.93 3.58 1.14
CA LYS A 61 -10.24 2.36 1.56
C LYS A 61 -9.05 2.68 2.47
N HIS A 62 -8.27 3.69 2.11
CA HIS A 62 -7.14 4.14 2.91
C HIS A 62 -7.59 4.47 4.32
N ASP A 63 -8.60 5.33 4.45
CA ASP A 63 -9.04 5.83 5.75
C ASP A 63 -9.69 4.73 6.58
N LEU A 64 -10.54 3.91 5.98
CA LEU A 64 -11.21 2.82 6.68
C LEU A 64 -10.21 1.78 7.19
N LEU A 65 -9.27 1.39 6.35
CA LEU A 65 -8.31 0.36 6.72
C LEU A 65 -7.33 0.88 7.78
N LYS A 66 -6.90 2.13 7.64
CA LYS A 66 -6.04 2.77 8.62
C LYS A 66 -6.70 2.78 10.00
N LYS A 67 -7.96 3.19 10.05
CA LYS A 67 -8.74 3.23 11.27
C LYS A 67 -8.94 1.83 11.85
N TRP A 68 -9.27 0.87 11.00
CA TRP A 68 -9.51 -0.50 11.44
C TRP A 68 -8.26 -1.12 12.06
N LEU A 69 -7.12 -0.92 11.45
CA LEU A 69 -5.86 -1.44 11.97
C LEU A 69 -5.53 -0.83 13.33
N TYR A 70 -5.78 0.45 13.49
CA TYR A 70 -5.54 1.11 14.77
C TYR A 70 -6.52 0.63 15.85
N ASP A 71 -7.80 0.62 15.52
CA ASP A 71 -8.85 0.29 16.50
C ASP A 71 -8.82 -1.18 16.90
N SER A 72 -8.50 -2.07 15.95
CA SER A 72 -8.56 -3.52 16.20
C SER A 72 -7.25 -4.09 16.74
N PHE A 73 -6.12 -3.54 16.33
CA PHE A 73 -4.80 -4.11 16.66
C PHE A 73 -3.84 -3.11 17.27
N GLY A 74 -4.23 -1.86 17.43
CA GLY A 74 -3.32 -0.84 17.93
C GLY A 74 -2.20 -0.47 16.96
N VAL A 75 -2.37 -0.77 15.66
CA VAL A 75 -1.34 -0.51 14.66
C VAL A 75 -1.49 0.91 14.13
N ASP A 76 -0.49 1.75 14.43
CA ASP A 76 -0.38 3.10 13.88
C ASP A 76 0.43 2.99 12.58
N THR A 77 -0.26 3.03 11.44
CA THR A 77 0.37 2.82 10.15
C THR A 77 1.38 3.90 9.79
N ASP A 78 1.17 5.14 10.26
CA ASP A 78 2.13 6.21 10.02
C ASP A 78 3.45 5.93 10.73
N ARG A 79 3.39 5.45 11.97
CA ARG A 79 4.58 5.09 12.71
C ARG A 79 5.27 3.88 12.09
N TRP A 80 4.50 2.88 11.66
CA TRP A 80 5.07 1.71 11.01
C TRP A 80 5.74 2.08 9.69
N ARG A 81 5.18 3.05 8.97
CA ARG A 81 5.81 3.54 7.73
C ARG A 81 7.14 4.21 8.02
N GLU A 82 7.23 5.01 9.08
CA GLU A 82 8.50 5.63 9.49
C GLU A 82 9.55 4.56 9.81
N VAL A 83 9.16 3.53 10.55
CA VAL A 83 10.05 2.42 10.89
C VAL A 83 10.49 1.69 9.63
N TYR A 84 9.55 1.43 8.72
CA TYR A 84 9.82 0.72 7.47
C TYR A 84 10.89 1.46 6.65
N PHE A 85 10.70 2.75 6.43
CA PHE A 85 11.66 3.51 5.63
C PHE A 85 13.01 3.68 6.33
N ARG A 86 13.01 3.79 7.64
CA ARG A 86 14.24 3.83 8.40
C ARG A 86 15.01 2.52 8.26
N ARG A 87 14.32 1.39 8.34
CA ARG A 87 14.94 0.07 8.19
C ARG A 87 15.51 -0.14 6.79
N ILE A 88 14.80 0.33 5.78
CA ILE A 88 15.32 0.26 4.42
C ILE A 88 16.61 1.07 4.28
N SER A 89 16.63 2.26 4.87
CA SER A 89 17.83 3.09 4.87
C SER A 89 19.01 2.39 5.56
N GLU A 90 18.74 1.71 6.68
CA GLU A 90 19.76 0.94 7.39
C GLU A 90 20.29 -0.22 6.56
N VAL A 91 19.41 -0.91 5.82
CA VAL A 91 19.80 -2.01 4.95
C VAL A 91 20.80 -1.54 3.89
N ASP A 92 20.59 -0.35 3.35
CA ASP A 92 21.48 0.22 2.34
C ASP A 92 22.90 0.48 2.87
N THR A 93 23.06 0.58 4.19
CA THR A 93 24.36 0.81 4.80
C THR A 93 25.05 -0.47 5.27
N ILE A 94 24.37 -1.62 5.17
CA ILE A 94 24.95 -2.88 5.62
C ILE A 94 25.99 -3.36 4.62
N ASP A 95 27.12 -3.81 5.14
CA ASP A 95 28.15 -4.43 4.32
C ASP A 95 27.84 -5.92 4.20
N TRP A 96 27.20 -6.26 3.07
CA TRP A 96 26.75 -7.63 2.83
C TRP A 96 27.88 -8.63 2.70
N THR A 97 29.12 -8.17 2.43
CA THR A 97 30.26 -9.06 2.29
C THR A 97 30.70 -9.63 3.62
N ASN A 98 30.31 -9.02 4.74
CA ASN A 98 30.71 -9.44 6.09
C ASN A 98 29.59 -10.18 6.84
N LEU A 99 28.45 -10.43 6.20
CA LEU A 99 27.34 -11.05 6.91
C LEU A 99 27.54 -12.50 7.29
N GLU A 100 28.47 -13.19 6.63
CA GLU A 100 28.72 -14.60 6.92
C GLU A 100 29.65 -14.82 8.10
N ASP A 101 30.32 -13.79 8.54
CA ASP A 101 31.23 -13.86 9.65
C ASP A 101 30.50 -13.65 10.97
#